data_2d639eca6975ee4cda8826dffbb7dbd6
#
_entry.id   2d639eca6975ee4cda8826dffbb7dbd6
#
_cell.length_a   1.000
_cell.length_b   1.000
_cell.length_c   1.000
_cell.angle_alpha   90.00
_cell.angle_beta   90.00
_cell.angle_gamma   90.00
#
_symmetry.space_group_name_H-M   'P 1'
#
loop_
_entity.id
_entity.type
_entity.pdbx_description
1 polymer ?
#
loop_
_entity_poly.entity_id
_entity_poly.type
_entity_poly.pdbx_seq_one_letter_code
_entity_poly.pdbx_strand_id
1 'polypeptide(L)'
;MSRYLQDRVCYVGQKDVYEEASSCLQELLGIEVSHTQIERVCECYGKLLELEDSESEVCDPIDVEENELLYAMADGSMLLTREEGWKEIKLGRLFKADSHIEVSKKRCRIKQSVYTAHFGGYKQFVAKWEKEIPLHTQLVFLADGAPWFWDWLKEHYPQALQILDYYHCKEYLCEFAQKYFRKKKERKKWIKQQEDKLFEDQVEEVIKEIRALPVKSLEHTAITKKILTYYENNQNRMRYGSYRKQGLLIGSGPIEAAHRNVIQKRLKLAGQRWSKSGAQHIANIRVYRKSQRWDKVVELTKTKIAA
;
A
#
# COMPACT_ATOMS: atom_id res chain seq x y z
N MET A 1 35.11 -1.75 6.63
CA MET A 1 34.13 -2.84 6.86
C MET A 1 34.19 -3.82 5.69
N SER A 2 34.21 -5.14 5.94
CA SER A 2 34.18 -6.14 4.85
C SER A 2 32.85 -6.13 4.10
N ARG A 3 32.84 -6.57 2.83
CA ARG A 3 31.62 -6.65 2.00
C ARG A 3 30.53 -7.49 2.64
N TYR A 4 30.92 -8.63 3.19
CA TYR A 4 30.00 -9.52 3.93
C TYR A 4 29.36 -8.82 5.14
N LEU A 5 30.15 -8.07 5.91
CA LEU A 5 29.62 -7.36 7.07
C LEU A 5 28.68 -6.23 6.67
N GLN A 6 28.93 -5.52 5.55
CA GLN A 6 28.04 -4.46 5.05
C GLN A 6 26.66 -5.04 4.69
N ASP A 7 26.58 -6.21 4.06
CA ASP A 7 25.32 -6.90 3.80
C ASP A 7 24.57 -7.23 5.10
N ARG A 8 25.27 -7.77 6.12
CA ARG A 8 24.66 -8.05 7.43
C ARG A 8 24.16 -6.77 8.11
N VAL A 9 24.95 -5.71 8.06
CA VAL A 9 24.58 -4.39 8.59
C VAL A 9 23.31 -3.86 7.91
N CYS A 10 23.23 -3.90 6.58
CA CYS A 10 22.02 -3.51 5.85
C CYS A 10 20.82 -4.37 6.27
N TYR A 11 21.04 -5.69 6.44
CA TYR A 11 19.97 -6.61 6.80
C TYR A 11 19.37 -6.30 8.17
N VAL A 12 20.19 -6.06 9.19
CA VAL A 12 19.68 -5.73 10.54
C VAL A 12 19.17 -4.30 10.61
N GLY A 13 19.87 -3.32 10.02
CA GLY A 13 19.51 -1.90 10.06
C GLY A 13 18.18 -1.57 9.37
N GLN A 14 17.80 -2.32 8.33
CA GLN A 14 16.46 -2.18 7.73
C GLN A 14 15.36 -2.83 8.59
N LYS A 15 15.69 -3.74 9.48
CA LYS A 15 14.74 -4.50 10.29
C LYS A 15 14.39 -3.77 11.59
N ASP A 16 15.38 -3.29 12.31
CA ASP A 16 15.25 -2.69 13.64
C ASP A 16 15.82 -1.28 13.70
N VAL A 17 15.61 -0.54 14.79
CA VAL A 17 16.28 0.72 15.05
C VAL A 17 17.79 0.50 15.16
N TYR A 18 18.59 1.52 14.86
CA TYR A 18 20.03 1.33 14.69
C TYR A 18 20.75 0.91 15.99
N GLU A 19 20.27 1.31 17.15
CA GLU A 19 20.77 0.87 18.45
C GLU A 19 20.53 -0.63 18.67
N GLU A 20 19.31 -1.11 18.39
CA GLU A 20 18.98 -2.52 18.49
C GLU A 20 19.71 -3.35 17.44
N ALA A 21 19.91 -2.80 16.24
CA ALA A 21 20.70 -3.42 15.19
C ALA A 21 22.18 -3.57 15.59
N SER A 22 22.76 -2.58 16.29
CA SER A 22 24.10 -2.64 16.86
C SER A 22 24.22 -3.76 17.90
N SER A 23 23.29 -3.80 18.84
CA SER A 23 23.23 -4.87 19.87
C SER A 23 23.07 -6.25 19.24
N CYS A 24 22.23 -6.38 18.22
CA CYS A 24 22.01 -7.63 17.49
C CYS A 24 23.31 -8.14 16.79
N LEU A 25 24.09 -7.25 16.18
CA LEU A 25 25.39 -7.60 15.57
C LEU A 25 26.40 -8.04 16.61
N GLN A 26 26.45 -7.36 17.75
CA GLN A 26 27.32 -7.73 18.87
C GLN A 26 26.96 -9.10 19.42
N GLU A 27 25.71 -9.36 19.73
CA GLU A 27 25.24 -10.62 20.31
C GLU A 27 25.40 -11.81 19.36
N LEU A 28 25.08 -11.64 18.06
CA LEU A 28 25.07 -12.75 17.11
C LEU A 28 26.42 -13.01 16.43
N LEU A 29 27.23 -11.97 16.25
CA LEU A 29 28.47 -12.05 15.49
C LEU A 29 29.73 -11.70 16.31
N GLY A 30 29.56 -11.17 17.53
CA GLY A 30 30.65 -10.66 18.35
C GLY A 30 31.35 -9.42 17.75
N ILE A 31 30.63 -8.67 16.91
CA ILE A 31 31.21 -7.51 16.17
C ILE A 31 30.57 -6.23 16.63
N GLU A 32 31.38 -5.30 17.11
CA GLU A 32 30.94 -3.95 17.46
C GLU A 32 30.82 -3.08 16.20
N VAL A 33 29.60 -2.59 15.92
CA VAL A 33 29.32 -1.62 14.86
C VAL A 33 28.41 -0.54 15.46
N SER A 34 28.87 0.71 15.49
CA SER A 34 28.09 1.79 16.08
C SER A 34 26.79 2.05 15.29
N HIS A 35 25.73 2.53 15.98
CA HIS A 35 24.47 2.88 15.36
C HIS A 35 24.64 3.89 14.21
N THR A 36 25.54 4.88 14.35
CA THR A 36 25.85 5.86 13.30
C THR A 36 26.49 5.21 12.07
N GLN A 37 27.31 4.18 12.28
CA GLN A 37 27.95 3.46 11.17
C GLN A 37 26.93 2.57 10.45
N ILE A 38 25.98 1.96 11.18
CA ILE A 38 24.85 1.22 10.59
C ILE A 38 23.97 2.15 9.75
N GLU A 39 23.65 3.35 10.28
CA GLU A 39 22.90 4.37 9.56
C GLU A 39 23.55 4.74 8.24
N ARG A 40 24.86 5.10 8.26
CA ARG A 40 25.62 5.46 7.05
C ARG A 40 25.63 4.34 6.01
N VAL A 41 25.82 3.11 6.41
CA VAL A 41 25.83 1.95 5.50
C VAL A 41 24.43 1.77 4.88
N CYS A 42 23.37 1.84 5.67
CA CYS A 42 22.00 1.75 5.17
C CYS A 42 21.64 2.90 4.22
N GLU A 43 22.02 4.14 4.55
CA GLU A 43 21.76 5.28 3.68
C GLU A 43 22.53 5.16 2.35
N CYS A 44 23.78 4.71 2.39
CA CYS A 44 24.58 4.48 1.19
C CYS A 44 23.91 3.49 0.24
N TYR A 45 23.57 2.28 0.72
CA TYR A 45 22.96 1.25 -0.13
C TYR A 45 21.53 1.57 -0.52
N GLY A 46 20.75 2.22 0.36
CA GLY A 46 19.42 2.71 0.01
C GLY A 46 19.43 3.74 -1.12
N LYS A 47 20.45 4.63 -1.14
CA LYS A 47 20.68 5.57 -2.23
C LYS A 47 21.13 4.88 -3.51
N LEU A 48 22.01 3.89 -3.42
CA LEU A 48 22.46 3.14 -4.60
C LEU A 48 21.31 2.38 -5.27
N LEU A 49 20.44 1.76 -4.49
CA LEU A 49 19.22 1.13 -5.01
C LEU A 49 18.30 2.14 -5.72
N GLU A 50 18.18 3.37 -5.18
CA GLU A 50 17.38 4.42 -5.82
C GLU A 50 17.97 4.86 -7.16
N LEU A 51 19.28 4.94 -7.27
CA LEU A 51 19.97 5.28 -8.52
C LEU A 51 19.79 4.16 -9.56
N GLU A 52 19.97 2.89 -9.18
CA GLU A 52 19.73 1.75 -10.09
C GLU A 52 18.28 1.70 -10.58
N ASP A 53 17.29 1.89 -9.69
CA ASP A 53 15.87 1.98 -10.08
C ASP A 53 15.60 3.12 -11.08
N SER A 54 16.35 4.24 -10.97
CA SER A 54 16.18 5.38 -11.86
C SER A 54 16.79 5.15 -13.24
N GLU A 55 17.94 4.47 -13.30
CA GLU A 55 18.69 4.17 -14.53
C GLU A 55 18.09 2.98 -15.32
N SER A 56 17.43 2.04 -14.62
CA SER A 56 16.79 0.89 -15.25
C SER A 56 15.48 1.27 -15.93
N GLU A 57 15.31 0.91 -17.19
CA GLU A 57 14.04 1.09 -17.92
C GLU A 57 12.97 0.12 -17.41
N VAL A 58 13.37 -1.08 -17.02
CA VAL A 58 12.49 -2.13 -16.48
C VAL A 58 13.15 -2.71 -15.23
N CYS A 59 12.45 -2.69 -14.10
CA CYS A 59 12.83 -3.50 -12.93
C CYS A 59 12.48 -4.97 -13.24
N ASP A 60 13.08 -5.93 -12.51
CA ASP A 60 12.73 -7.35 -12.65
C ASP A 60 11.22 -7.53 -12.35
N PRO A 61 10.35 -7.62 -13.36
CA PRO A 61 8.92 -7.68 -13.12
C PRO A 61 8.57 -8.98 -12.38
N ILE A 62 7.41 -9.00 -11.74
CA ILE A 62 6.87 -10.25 -11.23
C ILE A 62 6.65 -11.19 -12.43
N ASP A 63 7.21 -12.40 -12.36
CA ASP A 63 7.03 -13.41 -13.41
C ASP A 63 5.57 -13.85 -13.45
N VAL A 64 4.85 -13.50 -14.55
CA VAL A 64 3.42 -13.71 -14.73
C VAL A 64 3.18 -14.33 -16.09
N GLU A 65 2.45 -15.44 -16.13
CA GLU A 65 2.00 -16.04 -17.39
C GLU A 65 0.88 -15.21 -18.05
N GLU A 66 0.71 -15.35 -19.37
CA GLU A 66 -0.15 -14.50 -20.20
C GLU A 66 -1.62 -14.39 -19.72
N ASN A 67 -2.14 -15.41 -19.02
CA ASN A 67 -3.52 -15.45 -18.53
C ASN A 67 -3.64 -15.34 -17.00
N GLU A 68 -2.55 -15.09 -16.30
CA GLU A 68 -2.59 -14.94 -14.85
C GLU A 68 -3.15 -13.58 -14.44
N LEU A 69 -3.98 -13.59 -13.39
CA LEU A 69 -4.53 -12.38 -12.80
C LEU A 69 -3.55 -11.77 -11.80
N LEU A 70 -3.18 -10.52 -12.00
CA LEU A 70 -2.32 -9.76 -11.13
C LEU A 70 -3.10 -8.66 -10.40
N TYR A 71 -3.03 -8.65 -9.08
CA TYR A 71 -3.52 -7.55 -8.27
C TYR A 71 -2.48 -6.45 -8.13
N ALA A 72 -2.91 -5.22 -8.35
CA ALA A 72 -2.15 -4.01 -8.13
C ALA A 72 -2.89 -3.14 -7.10
N MET A 73 -2.26 -2.90 -5.96
CA MET A 73 -2.84 -2.11 -4.87
C MET A 73 -1.86 -1.04 -4.43
N ALA A 74 -2.36 0.16 -4.16
CA ALA A 74 -1.55 1.25 -3.62
C ALA A 74 -2.29 1.99 -2.51
N ASP A 75 -1.52 2.49 -1.54
CA ASP A 75 -2.02 3.28 -0.42
C ASP A 75 -0.90 4.17 0.14
N GLY A 76 -1.25 5.15 0.97
CA GLY A 76 -0.35 6.08 1.61
C GLY A 76 -0.27 5.94 3.13
N SER A 77 0.90 6.21 3.69
CA SER A 77 1.10 6.33 5.13
C SER A 77 1.83 7.62 5.47
N MET A 78 1.40 8.29 6.54
CA MET A 78 2.07 9.48 7.04
C MET A 78 3.26 9.10 7.91
N LEU A 79 4.43 9.70 7.62
CA LEU A 79 5.65 9.64 8.43
C LEU A 79 6.00 11.04 8.95
N LEU A 80 6.55 11.11 10.15
CA LEU A 80 7.00 12.37 10.73
C LEU A 80 8.44 12.66 10.26
N THR A 81 8.60 13.79 9.56
CA THR A 81 9.91 14.26 9.11
C THR A 81 10.49 15.33 10.03
N ARG A 82 11.82 15.51 9.96
CA ARG A 82 12.54 16.56 10.70
C ARG A 82 12.30 17.93 10.06
N GLU A 83 12.20 17.95 8.72
CA GLU A 83 12.17 19.18 7.93
C GLU A 83 10.76 19.76 7.75
N GLU A 84 9.75 18.90 7.49
CA GLU A 84 8.45 19.37 7.01
C GLU A 84 7.25 18.79 7.78
N GLY A 85 7.47 18.20 8.97
CA GLY A 85 6.41 17.58 9.74
C GLY A 85 5.86 16.29 9.09
N TRP A 86 4.56 16.08 9.14
CA TRP A 86 3.92 14.87 8.60
C TRP A 86 3.88 14.89 7.07
N LYS A 87 4.50 13.89 6.45
CA LYS A 87 4.55 13.68 5.00
C LYS A 87 4.19 12.26 4.63
N GLU A 88 3.60 12.11 3.45
CA GLU A 88 3.12 10.82 2.96
C GLU A 88 4.22 10.03 2.26
N ILE A 89 4.34 8.75 2.61
CA ILE A 89 5.03 7.74 1.82
C ILE A 89 3.98 6.84 1.15
N LYS A 90 4.09 6.67 -0.15
CA LYS A 90 3.23 5.78 -0.93
C LYS A 90 3.85 4.41 -1.05
N LEU A 91 3.04 3.38 -0.98
CA LEU A 91 3.43 1.99 -1.14
C LEU A 91 2.53 1.34 -2.18
N GLY A 92 3.16 0.79 -3.23
CA GLY A 92 2.53 -0.09 -4.20
C GLY A 92 2.81 -1.55 -3.85
N ARG A 93 1.87 -2.42 -4.14
CA ARG A 93 1.98 -3.87 -4.00
C ARG A 93 1.43 -4.56 -5.22
N LEU A 94 2.21 -5.46 -5.80
CA LEU A 94 1.80 -6.37 -6.87
C LEU A 94 1.85 -7.81 -6.34
N PHE A 95 0.86 -8.63 -6.68
CA PHE A 95 0.86 -10.05 -6.37
C PHE A 95 -0.11 -10.82 -7.26
N LYS A 96 0.21 -12.07 -7.57
CA LYS A 96 -0.65 -12.96 -8.35
C LYS A 96 -1.87 -13.39 -7.53
N ALA A 97 -3.01 -13.58 -8.19
CA ALA A 97 -4.24 -14.02 -7.54
C ALA A 97 -4.07 -15.39 -6.85
N ASP A 98 -3.35 -16.32 -7.45
CA ASP A 98 -3.06 -17.65 -6.93
C ASP A 98 -2.12 -17.63 -5.70
N SER A 99 -1.33 -16.57 -5.56
CA SER A 99 -0.49 -16.34 -4.37
C SER A 99 -1.29 -16.03 -3.11
N HIS A 100 -2.58 -15.69 -3.25
CA HIS A 100 -3.51 -15.44 -2.14
C HIS A 100 -4.11 -16.75 -1.65
N ILE A 101 -3.55 -17.31 -0.59
CA ILE A 101 -3.98 -18.59 -0.02
C ILE A 101 -4.71 -18.42 1.31
N GLU A 102 -5.79 -19.17 1.48
CA GLU A 102 -6.47 -19.28 2.76
C GLU A 102 -5.69 -20.21 3.69
N VAL A 103 -5.25 -19.70 4.85
CA VAL A 103 -4.53 -20.46 5.87
C VAL A 103 -5.52 -21.01 6.92
N SER A 104 -6.62 -20.28 7.16
CA SER A 104 -7.74 -20.67 8.01
C SER A 104 -8.97 -19.81 7.66
N LYS A 105 -10.16 -20.20 8.15
CA LYS A 105 -11.45 -19.47 7.92
C LYS A 105 -11.43 -17.95 8.05
N LYS A 106 -10.41 -17.38 8.72
CA LYS A 106 -10.29 -15.92 8.96
C LYS A 106 -8.90 -15.37 8.62
N ARG A 107 -8.01 -16.17 8.03
CA ARG A 107 -6.63 -15.77 7.80
C ARG A 107 -6.18 -16.19 6.42
N CYS A 108 -5.86 -15.21 5.62
CA CYS A 108 -5.22 -15.39 4.32
C CYS A 108 -3.75 -14.94 4.37
N ARG A 109 -2.95 -15.51 3.50
CA ARG A 109 -1.54 -15.15 3.30
C ARG A 109 -1.27 -15.00 1.82
N ILE A 110 -0.50 -13.99 1.46
CA ILE A 110 0.04 -13.82 0.11
C ILE A 110 1.51 -14.28 0.16
N LYS A 111 1.84 -15.29 -0.64
CA LYS A 111 3.16 -15.93 -0.63
C LYS A 111 4.25 -15.04 -1.19
N GLN A 112 3.99 -14.40 -2.32
CA GLN A 112 4.92 -13.57 -3.04
C GLN A 112 4.29 -12.23 -3.38
N SER A 113 5.07 -11.18 -3.28
CA SER A 113 4.66 -9.83 -3.66
C SER A 113 5.87 -9.02 -4.09
N VAL A 114 5.64 -8.11 -5.01
CA VAL A 114 6.59 -7.05 -5.35
C VAL A 114 6.05 -5.74 -4.77
N TYR A 115 6.95 -4.97 -4.20
CA TYR A 115 6.62 -3.70 -3.55
C TYR A 115 7.38 -2.56 -4.18
N THR A 116 6.76 -1.39 -4.26
CA THR A 116 7.38 -0.13 -4.65
C THR A 116 7.04 0.91 -3.60
N ALA A 117 8.03 1.66 -3.10
CA ALA A 117 7.79 2.73 -2.14
C ALA A 117 8.39 4.05 -2.63
N HIS A 118 7.63 5.14 -2.46
CA HIS A 118 8.12 6.48 -2.75
C HIS A 118 7.67 7.48 -1.68
N PHE A 119 8.62 8.24 -1.16
CA PHE A 119 8.39 9.30 -0.18
C PHE A 119 8.22 10.64 -0.90
N GLY A 120 6.97 11.01 -1.18
CA GLY A 120 6.70 12.24 -1.93
C GLY A 120 5.47 12.20 -2.83
N GLY A 121 5.53 12.94 -3.94
CA GLY A 121 4.44 13.11 -4.88
C GLY A 121 4.00 11.83 -5.59
N TYR A 122 2.72 11.79 -5.98
CA TYR A 122 2.19 10.60 -6.65
C TYR A 122 2.80 10.36 -8.04
N LYS A 123 3.18 11.42 -8.77
CA LYS A 123 3.75 11.30 -10.13
C LYS A 123 5.04 10.48 -10.15
N GLN A 124 5.94 10.76 -9.21
CA GLN A 124 7.18 10.01 -9.06
C GLN A 124 6.92 8.59 -8.58
N PHE A 125 5.93 8.40 -7.70
CA PHE A 125 5.52 7.08 -7.25
C PHE A 125 5.02 6.23 -8.41
N VAL A 126 4.07 6.72 -9.22
CA VAL A 126 3.51 5.94 -10.33
C VAL A 126 4.55 5.65 -11.40
N ALA A 127 5.41 6.60 -11.76
CA ALA A 127 6.50 6.39 -12.72
C ALA A 127 7.49 5.29 -12.28
N LYS A 128 7.74 5.18 -10.96
CA LYS A 128 8.54 4.08 -10.41
C LYS A 128 7.76 2.75 -10.40
N TRP A 129 6.47 2.80 -10.07
CA TRP A 129 5.64 1.61 -9.93
C TRP A 129 5.29 0.97 -11.27
N GLU A 130 5.07 1.78 -12.33
CA GLU A 130 4.82 1.32 -13.70
C GLU A 130 5.92 0.39 -14.23
N LYS A 131 7.17 0.63 -13.85
CA LYS A 131 8.30 -0.24 -14.21
C LYS A 131 8.18 -1.67 -13.69
N GLU A 132 7.40 -1.87 -12.61
CA GLU A 132 7.16 -3.17 -11.99
C GLU A 132 5.90 -3.86 -12.52
N ILE A 133 5.01 -3.14 -13.23
CA ILE A 133 3.76 -3.69 -13.75
C ILE A 133 4.04 -4.34 -15.11
N PRO A 134 3.89 -5.66 -15.25
CA PRO A 134 4.15 -6.34 -16.51
C PRO A 134 3.15 -5.91 -17.59
N LEU A 135 3.65 -5.81 -18.82
CA LEU A 135 2.79 -5.61 -19.99
C LEU A 135 2.04 -6.92 -20.31
N HIS A 136 0.84 -6.80 -20.88
CA HIS A 136 0.04 -7.94 -21.37
C HIS A 136 -0.50 -8.92 -20.31
N THR A 137 -0.72 -8.44 -19.09
CA THR A 137 -1.28 -9.23 -17.98
C THR A 137 -2.71 -8.80 -17.69
N GLN A 138 -3.55 -9.72 -17.17
CA GLN A 138 -4.85 -9.37 -16.63
C GLN A 138 -4.68 -8.63 -15.30
N LEU A 139 -4.93 -7.33 -15.30
CA LEU A 139 -4.72 -6.46 -14.14
C LEU A 139 -6.01 -6.16 -13.40
N VAL A 140 -5.98 -6.28 -12.08
CA VAL A 140 -7.02 -5.80 -11.17
C VAL A 140 -6.41 -4.76 -10.25
N PHE A 141 -6.87 -3.52 -10.36
CA PHE A 141 -6.51 -2.45 -9.45
C PHE A 141 -7.56 -2.29 -8.35
N LEU A 142 -7.13 -2.34 -7.10
CA LEU A 142 -7.98 -2.14 -5.94
C LEU A 142 -7.42 -1.03 -5.05
N ALA A 143 -8.25 0.02 -4.79
CA ALA A 143 -7.85 1.18 -4.00
C ALA A 143 -9.05 1.86 -3.29
N ASP A 144 -8.76 2.82 -2.42
CA ASP A 144 -9.69 3.53 -1.53
C ASP A 144 -10.54 4.65 -2.18
N GLY A 145 -10.29 4.96 -3.44
CA GLY A 145 -11.05 5.99 -4.17
C GLY A 145 -10.31 7.32 -4.29
N ALA A 146 -9.01 7.39 -4.06
CA ALA A 146 -8.21 8.60 -4.29
C ALA A 146 -8.29 9.03 -5.76
N PRO A 147 -8.73 10.28 -6.09
CA PRO A 147 -8.98 10.69 -7.48
C PRO A 147 -7.76 10.54 -8.39
N TRP A 148 -6.56 10.95 -7.93
CA TRP A 148 -5.32 10.85 -8.70
C TRP A 148 -5.02 9.43 -9.20
N PHE A 149 -5.42 8.42 -8.40
CA PHE A 149 -5.19 7.01 -8.72
C PHE A 149 -6.06 6.55 -9.90
N TRP A 150 -7.34 6.93 -9.87
CA TRP A 150 -8.28 6.60 -10.92
C TRP A 150 -8.04 7.36 -12.22
N ASP A 151 -7.60 8.63 -12.12
CA ASP A 151 -7.23 9.43 -13.29
C ASP A 151 -6.01 8.83 -13.99
N TRP A 152 -4.98 8.46 -13.23
CA TRP A 152 -3.82 7.75 -13.75
C TRP A 152 -4.20 6.42 -14.40
N LEU A 153 -5.05 5.60 -13.77
CA LEU A 153 -5.48 4.32 -14.33
C LEU A 153 -6.27 4.48 -15.64
N LYS A 154 -7.12 5.49 -15.73
CA LYS A 154 -7.88 5.77 -16.94
C LYS A 154 -6.98 6.10 -18.12
N GLU A 155 -5.87 6.76 -17.86
CA GLU A 155 -4.90 7.15 -18.88
C GLU A 155 -3.99 5.98 -19.30
N HIS A 156 -3.45 5.24 -18.34
CA HIS A 156 -2.39 4.24 -18.59
C HIS A 156 -2.89 2.78 -18.66
N TYR A 157 -4.01 2.47 -17.98
CA TYR A 157 -4.55 1.10 -17.89
C TYR A 157 -6.07 1.06 -18.10
N PRO A 158 -6.59 1.60 -19.23
CA PRO A 158 -8.05 1.74 -19.46
C PRO A 158 -8.78 0.38 -19.51
N GLN A 159 -8.08 -0.71 -19.83
CA GLN A 159 -8.66 -2.06 -19.91
C GLN A 159 -8.60 -2.84 -18.61
N ALA A 160 -7.87 -2.32 -17.59
CA ALA A 160 -7.75 -2.99 -16.31
C ALA A 160 -9.04 -2.95 -15.51
N LEU A 161 -9.33 -4.04 -14.79
CA LEU A 161 -10.46 -4.08 -13.87
C LEU A 161 -10.16 -3.18 -12.65
N GLN A 162 -11.07 -2.27 -12.38
CA GLN A 162 -10.97 -1.32 -11.27
C GLN A 162 -11.98 -1.67 -10.19
N ILE A 163 -11.54 -1.88 -8.96
CA ILE A 163 -12.37 -2.22 -7.81
C ILE A 163 -12.14 -1.16 -6.72
N LEU A 164 -13.23 -0.51 -6.30
CA LEU A 164 -13.21 0.34 -5.11
C LEU A 164 -13.21 -0.52 -3.85
N ASP A 165 -12.37 -0.19 -2.88
CA ASP A 165 -12.36 -0.91 -1.60
C ASP A 165 -13.73 -0.88 -0.92
N TYR A 166 -14.30 -2.08 -0.72
CA TYR A 166 -15.59 -2.27 -0.07
C TYR A 166 -15.62 -1.75 1.37
N TYR A 167 -14.54 -1.96 2.13
CA TYR A 167 -14.51 -1.54 3.53
C TYR A 167 -14.49 -0.01 3.64
N HIS A 168 -13.76 0.66 2.77
CA HIS A 168 -13.77 2.13 2.66
C HIS A 168 -15.14 2.66 2.23
N CYS A 169 -15.76 2.02 1.23
CA CYS A 169 -17.12 2.31 0.82
C CYS A 169 -18.11 2.16 1.99
N LYS A 170 -18.00 1.09 2.78
CA LYS A 170 -18.83 0.85 3.96
C LYS A 170 -18.60 1.88 5.06
N GLU A 171 -17.39 2.39 5.23
CA GLU A 171 -17.11 3.48 6.20
C GLU A 171 -17.94 4.72 5.90
N TYR A 172 -18.10 5.10 4.63
CA TYR A 172 -18.99 6.19 4.23
C TYR A 172 -20.45 5.93 4.59
N LEU A 173 -20.95 4.69 4.43
CA LEU A 173 -22.30 4.32 4.90
C LEU A 173 -22.42 4.45 6.42
N CYS A 174 -21.41 3.99 7.15
CA CYS A 174 -21.39 4.06 8.62
C CYS A 174 -21.35 5.53 9.10
N GLU A 175 -20.51 6.37 8.51
CA GLU A 175 -20.43 7.79 8.84
C GLU A 175 -21.76 8.51 8.53
N PHE A 176 -22.32 8.25 7.36
CA PHE A 176 -23.63 8.80 6.99
C PHE A 176 -24.70 8.38 7.99
N ALA A 177 -24.83 7.09 8.24
CA ALA A 177 -25.84 6.57 9.17
C ALA A 177 -25.69 7.11 10.59
N GLN A 178 -24.44 7.33 11.04
CA GLN A 178 -24.14 7.88 12.36
C GLN A 178 -24.64 9.32 12.50
N LYS A 179 -24.48 10.14 11.50
CA LYS A 179 -24.91 11.54 11.49
C LYS A 179 -26.40 11.70 11.19
N TYR A 180 -26.96 10.81 10.37
CA TYR A 180 -28.33 10.92 9.90
C TYR A 180 -29.36 10.33 10.88
N PHE A 181 -29.12 9.10 11.41
CA PHE A 181 -30.06 8.41 12.28
C PHE A 181 -29.68 8.54 13.76
N ARG A 182 -30.62 8.89 14.62
CA ARG A 182 -30.37 9.02 16.08
C ARG A 182 -30.21 7.66 16.77
N LYS A 183 -31.09 6.67 16.43
CA LYS A 183 -31.15 5.39 17.12
C LYS A 183 -30.18 4.37 16.52
N LYS A 184 -29.38 3.71 17.37
CA LYS A 184 -28.42 2.67 16.98
C LYS A 184 -29.05 1.51 16.18
N LYS A 185 -30.29 1.12 16.52
CA LYS A 185 -31.03 0.04 15.85
C LYS A 185 -31.36 0.43 14.39
N GLU A 186 -31.81 1.65 14.18
CA GLU A 186 -32.11 2.20 12.84
C GLU A 186 -30.85 2.24 11.98
N ARG A 187 -29.72 2.74 12.53
CA ARG A 187 -28.41 2.76 11.84
C ARG A 187 -28.01 1.37 11.34
N LYS A 188 -28.03 0.38 12.25
CA LYS A 188 -27.63 -0.99 11.90
C LYS A 188 -28.53 -1.59 10.82
N LYS A 189 -29.85 -1.40 10.94
CA LYS A 189 -30.83 -1.90 9.95
C LYS A 189 -30.58 -1.26 8.58
N TRP A 190 -30.45 0.05 8.54
CA TRP A 190 -30.22 0.79 7.31
C TRP A 190 -28.88 0.41 6.64
N ILE A 191 -27.77 0.38 7.40
CA ILE A 191 -26.46 -0.05 6.88
C ILE A 191 -26.57 -1.44 6.27
N LYS A 192 -27.20 -2.40 6.96
CA LYS A 192 -27.35 -3.76 6.46
C LYS A 192 -28.14 -3.81 5.15
N GLN A 193 -29.20 -3.03 5.02
CA GLN A 193 -30.00 -2.94 3.79
C GLN A 193 -29.15 -2.39 2.61
N GLN A 194 -28.33 -1.38 2.87
CA GLN A 194 -27.45 -0.84 1.83
C GLN A 194 -26.32 -1.83 1.45
N GLU A 195 -25.74 -2.54 2.43
CA GLU A 195 -24.74 -3.59 2.16
C GLU A 195 -25.33 -4.72 1.29
N ASP A 196 -26.55 -5.16 1.59
CA ASP A 196 -27.21 -6.21 0.80
C ASP A 196 -27.37 -5.78 -0.67
N LYS A 197 -27.79 -4.54 -0.92
CA LYS A 197 -27.88 -3.97 -2.27
C LYS A 197 -26.51 -3.87 -2.97
N LEU A 198 -25.46 -3.46 -2.26
CA LEU A 198 -24.12 -3.44 -2.82
C LEU A 198 -23.64 -4.84 -3.25
N PHE A 199 -24.00 -5.88 -2.50
CA PHE A 199 -23.70 -7.27 -2.85
C PHE A 199 -24.65 -7.87 -3.92
N GLU A 200 -25.69 -7.15 -4.30
CA GLU A 200 -26.56 -7.42 -5.43
C GLU A 200 -26.23 -6.55 -6.66
N ASP A 201 -25.11 -5.83 -6.63
CA ASP A 201 -24.65 -4.90 -7.66
C ASP A 201 -25.61 -3.71 -7.92
N GLN A 202 -26.42 -3.33 -6.92
CA GLN A 202 -27.45 -2.29 -7.00
C GLN A 202 -26.98 -0.96 -6.39
N VAL A 203 -25.79 -0.51 -6.71
CA VAL A 203 -25.24 0.76 -6.18
C VAL A 203 -26.09 1.97 -6.56
N GLU A 204 -26.72 1.95 -7.72
CA GLU A 204 -27.61 3.01 -8.20
C GLU A 204 -28.85 3.17 -7.30
N GLU A 205 -29.40 2.05 -6.78
CA GLU A 205 -30.52 2.11 -5.82
C GLU A 205 -30.06 2.64 -4.46
N VAL A 206 -28.81 2.32 -4.03
CA VAL A 206 -28.23 2.92 -2.82
C VAL A 206 -28.14 4.44 -2.97
N ILE A 207 -27.62 4.94 -4.09
CA ILE A 207 -27.52 6.37 -4.40
C ILE A 207 -28.89 7.03 -4.41
N LYS A 208 -29.86 6.42 -5.08
CA LYS A 208 -31.24 6.90 -5.17
C LYS A 208 -31.93 7.01 -3.80
N GLU A 209 -31.76 6.00 -2.95
CA GLU A 209 -32.34 6.01 -1.61
C GLU A 209 -31.71 7.08 -0.71
N ILE A 210 -30.37 7.23 -0.76
CA ILE A 210 -29.69 8.31 -0.02
C ILE A 210 -30.19 9.69 -0.46
N ARG A 211 -30.36 9.89 -1.76
CA ARG A 211 -30.86 11.13 -2.34
C ARG A 211 -32.30 11.44 -1.94
N ALA A 212 -33.16 10.41 -1.78
CA ALA A 212 -34.54 10.56 -1.38
C ALA A 212 -34.74 10.82 0.12
N LEU A 213 -33.72 10.65 0.95
CA LEU A 213 -33.83 10.90 2.38
C LEU A 213 -34.01 12.39 2.69
N PRO A 214 -35.01 12.79 3.54
CA PRO A 214 -35.27 14.18 3.82
C PRO A 214 -34.13 14.85 4.58
N VAL A 215 -33.65 15.95 4.05
CA VAL A 215 -32.60 16.77 4.69
C VAL A 215 -33.22 17.67 5.76
N LYS A 216 -32.79 17.53 7.01
CA LYS A 216 -33.37 18.22 8.17
C LYS A 216 -32.42 19.24 8.84
N SER A 217 -31.16 19.30 8.40
CA SER A 217 -30.15 20.20 8.96
C SER A 217 -29.01 20.43 7.99
N LEU A 218 -28.17 21.44 8.24
CA LEU A 218 -26.93 21.68 7.48
C LEU A 218 -25.96 20.49 7.56
N GLU A 219 -25.89 19.81 8.71
CA GLU A 219 -25.08 18.61 8.87
C GLU A 219 -25.56 17.47 7.96
N HIS A 220 -26.92 17.29 7.87
CA HIS A 220 -27.49 16.29 6.93
C HIS A 220 -27.16 16.67 5.48
N THR A 221 -27.22 17.95 5.10
CA THR A 221 -26.83 18.39 3.75
C THR A 221 -25.39 18.03 3.45
N ALA A 222 -24.47 18.34 4.37
CA ALA A 222 -23.04 18.12 4.19
C ALA A 222 -22.70 16.62 4.05
N ILE A 223 -23.24 15.77 4.95
CA ILE A 223 -22.95 14.33 4.90
C ILE A 223 -23.62 13.64 3.70
N THR A 224 -24.83 14.06 3.32
CA THR A 224 -25.50 13.56 2.11
C THR A 224 -24.70 13.91 0.86
N LYS A 225 -24.25 15.15 0.73
CA LYS A 225 -23.40 15.57 -0.39
C LYS A 225 -22.10 14.75 -0.43
N LYS A 226 -21.44 14.58 0.72
CA LYS A 226 -20.18 13.84 0.82
C LYS A 226 -20.33 12.39 0.29
N ILE A 227 -21.32 11.65 0.79
CA ILE A 227 -21.53 10.26 0.37
C ILE A 227 -21.99 10.14 -1.07
N LEU A 228 -22.91 10.98 -1.53
CA LEU A 228 -23.38 10.97 -2.92
C LEU A 228 -22.22 11.23 -3.89
N THR A 229 -21.42 12.27 -3.64
CA THR A 229 -20.24 12.57 -4.49
C THR A 229 -19.29 11.36 -4.56
N TYR A 230 -19.01 10.71 -3.41
CA TYR A 230 -18.13 9.56 -3.38
C TYR A 230 -18.72 8.37 -4.16
N TYR A 231 -19.98 8.04 -3.95
CA TYR A 231 -20.64 6.91 -4.60
C TYR A 231 -20.82 7.14 -6.10
N GLU A 232 -21.28 8.31 -6.51
CA GLU A 232 -21.48 8.67 -7.92
C GLU A 232 -20.17 8.62 -8.73
N ASN A 233 -19.07 9.12 -8.14
CA ASN A 233 -17.76 9.09 -8.80
C ASN A 233 -17.18 7.68 -8.93
N ASN A 234 -17.64 6.73 -8.11
CA ASN A 234 -17.05 5.38 -8.04
C ASN A 234 -18.01 4.24 -8.40
N GLN A 235 -19.29 4.51 -8.74
CA GLN A 235 -20.32 3.49 -8.93
C GLN A 235 -19.93 2.36 -9.90
N ASN A 236 -19.15 2.67 -10.95
CA ASN A 236 -18.69 1.68 -11.93
C ASN A 236 -17.67 0.68 -11.36
N ARG A 237 -17.09 0.95 -10.16
CA ARG A 237 -16.09 0.16 -9.46
C ARG A 237 -16.66 -0.60 -8.26
N MET A 238 -18.01 -0.60 -8.09
CA MET A 238 -18.70 -1.08 -6.89
C MET A 238 -19.60 -2.29 -7.18
N ARG A 239 -19.25 -3.13 -8.15
CA ARG A 239 -20.01 -4.35 -8.50
C ARG A 239 -19.58 -5.54 -7.64
N TYR A 240 -19.74 -5.40 -6.31
CA TYR A 240 -19.18 -6.34 -5.33
C TYR A 240 -19.77 -7.75 -5.40
N GLY A 241 -21.05 -7.89 -5.79
CA GLY A 241 -21.68 -9.17 -6.02
C GLY A 241 -21.02 -9.94 -7.16
N SER A 242 -20.83 -9.29 -8.29
CA SER A 242 -20.16 -9.86 -9.47
C SER A 242 -18.70 -10.17 -9.19
N TYR A 243 -17.97 -9.27 -8.52
CA TYR A 243 -16.56 -9.50 -8.16
C TYR A 243 -16.40 -10.72 -7.26
N ARG A 244 -17.22 -10.87 -6.24
CA ARG A 244 -17.20 -12.04 -5.36
C ARG A 244 -17.54 -13.36 -6.07
N LYS A 245 -18.49 -13.35 -7.00
CA LYS A 245 -18.84 -14.53 -7.82
C LYS A 245 -17.64 -14.96 -8.69
N GLN A 246 -16.82 -14.01 -9.12
CA GLN A 246 -15.58 -14.27 -9.87
C GLN A 246 -14.39 -14.63 -8.96
N GLY A 247 -14.57 -14.68 -7.64
CA GLY A 247 -13.49 -14.96 -6.69
C GLY A 247 -12.52 -13.81 -6.47
N LEU A 248 -12.89 -12.60 -6.91
CA LEU A 248 -12.02 -11.44 -6.79
C LEU A 248 -12.02 -10.84 -5.39
N LEU A 249 -10.88 -10.28 -5.00
CA LEU A 249 -10.74 -9.49 -3.77
C LEU A 249 -11.50 -8.16 -3.92
N ILE A 250 -12.21 -7.78 -2.86
CA ILE A 250 -12.98 -6.53 -2.80
C ILE A 250 -12.51 -5.58 -1.70
N GLY A 251 -11.45 -5.92 -0.98
CA GLY A 251 -10.97 -5.15 0.15
C GLY A 251 -9.47 -4.93 0.15
N SER A 252 -9.03 -3.79 0.71
CA SER A 252 -7.66 -3.31 0.80
C SER A 252 -6.78 -4.02 1.84
N GLY A 253 -7.28 -5.03 2.54
CA GLY A 253 -6.52 -5.78 3.56
C GLY A 253 -5.08 -6.17 3.16
N PRO A 254 -4.82 -6.59 1.92
CA PRO A 254 -3.47 -6.86 1.47
C PRO A 254 -2.53 -5.65 1.49
N ILE A 255 -2.95 -4.47 1.06
CA ILE A 255 -2.09 -3.28 1.06
C ILE A 255 -1.93 -2.70 2.48
N GLU A 256 -2.97 -2.78 3.32
CA GLU A 256 -2.88 -2.41 4.74
C GLU A 256 -1.84 -3.28 5.48
N ALA A 257 -1.88 -4.60 5.24
CA ALA A 257 -0.88 -5.53 5.78
C ALA A 257 0.52 -5.23 5.25
N ALA A 258 0.65 -4.79 3.99
CA ALA A 258 1.91 -4.34 3.41
C ALA A 258 2.44 -3.08 4.11
N HIS A 259 1.63 -2.05 4.28
CA HIS A 259 2.02 -0.85 5.04
C HIS A 259 2.52 -1.18 6.44
N ARG A 260 1.80 -2.04 7.17
CA ARG A 260 2.22 -2.50 8.49
C ARG A 260 3.60 -3.17 8.46
N ASN A 261 3.83 -4.06 7.49
CA ASN A 261 5.03 -4.89 7.44
C ASN A 261 6.22 -4.25 6.73
N VAL A 262 5.99 -3.44 5.70
CA VAL A 262 7.05 -2.79 4.92
C VAL A 262 7.43 -1.44 5.53
N ILE A 263 6.44 -0.60 5.84
CA ILE A 263 6.65 0.78 6.27
C ILE A 263 6.62 0.91 7.80
N GLN A 264 5.48 0.61 8.43
CA GLN A 264 5.21 1.02 9.80
C GLN A 264 6.12 0.35 10.82
N LYS A 265 6.41 -0.94 10.68
CA LYS A 265 7.27 -1.70 11.62
C LYS A 265 8.68 -1.13 11.77
N ARG A 266 9.14 -0.32 10.84
CA ARG A 266 10.49 0.26 10.87
C ARG A 266 10.49 1.78 10.89
N LEU A 267 9.57 2.40 10.15
CA LEU A 267 9.61 3.82 9.87
C LEU A 267 8.58 4.63 10.70
N LYS A 268 7.65 3.94 11.38
CA LYS A 268 6.59 4.61 12.16
C LYS A 268 6.55 4.12 13.61
N LEU A 269 7.70 4.11 14.27
CA LEU A 269 7.79 3.80 15.70
C LEU A 269 7.60 5.07 16.53
N ALA A 270 7.24 4.88 17.81
CA ALA A 270 7.03 6.01 18.73
C ALA A 270 8.29 6.90 18.81
N GLY A 271 8.11 8.21 18.69
CA GLY A 271 9.20 9.18 18.76
C GLY A 271 10.09 9.30 17.54
N GLN A 272 9.95 8.43 16.51
CA GLN A 272 10.79 8.49 15.33
C GLN A 272 10.51 9.73 14.48
N ARG A 273 11.60 10.36 14.02
CA ARG A 273 11.61 11.45 13.04
C ARG A 273 12.68 11.16 11.99
N TRP A 274 12.33 11.26 10.75
CA TRP A 274 13.21 10.92 9.63
C TRP A 274 13.65 12.16 8.86
N SER A 275 14.88 12.15 8.32
CA SER A 275 15.14 12.96 7.14
C SER A 275 14.37 12.38 5.95
N LYS A 276 14.00 13.19 4.96
CA LYS A 276 13.31 12.70 3.77
C LYS A 276 14.11 11.62 3.05
N SER A 277 15.41 11.88 2.83
CA SER A 277 16.31 10.92 2.20
C SER A 277 16.48 9.65 3.02
N GLY A 278 16.68 9.75 4.32
CA GLY A 278 16.84 8.59 5.20
C GLY A 278 15.59 7.69 5.21
N ALA A 279 14.38 8.29 5.23
CA ALA A 279 13.13 7.53 5.12
C ALA A 279 13.04 6.79 3.78
N GLN A 280 13.36 7.46 2.67
CA GLN A 280 13.36 6.86 1.33
C GLN A 280 14.40 5.73 1.22
N HIS A 281 15.63 5.95 1.67
CA HIS A 281 16.70 4.96 1.58
C HIS A 281 16.38 3.68 2.37
N ILE A 282 15.88 3.81 3.60
CA ILE A 282 15.44 2.64 4.37
C ILE A 282 14.22 1.96 3.72
N ALA A 283 13.27 2.73 3.18
CA ALA A 283 12.14 2.16 2.46
C ALA A 283 12.59 1.34 1.24
N ASN A 284 13.58 1.83 0.47
CA ASN A 284 14.15 1.10 -0.67
C ASN A 284 14.73 -0.24 -0.23
N ILE A 285 15.60 -0.29 0.78
CA ILE A 285 16.19 -1.54 1.27
C ILE A 285 15.08 -2.50 1.75
N ARG A 286 14.05 -1.99 2.42
CA ARG A 286 12.92 -2.80 2.90
C ARG A 286 12.08 -3.36 1.77
N VAL A 287 11.81 -2.57 0.74
CA VAL A 287 11.11 -2.99 -0.48
C VAL A 287 11.85 -4.15 -1.13
N TYR A 288 13.15 -4.02 -1.39
CA TYR A 288 13.96 -5.10 -1.95
C TYR A 288 13.94 -6.35 -1.08
N ARG A 289 14.11 -6.21 0.24
CA ARG A 289 14.01 -7.34 1.18
C ARG A 289 12.65 -8.02 1.17
N LYS A 290 11.57 -7.25 1.11
CA LYS A 290 10.20 -7.77 1.18
C LYS A 290 9.70 -8.31 -0.17
N SER A 291 10.26 -7.84 -1.26
CA SER A 291 10.05 -8.36 -2.62
C SER A 291 10.91 -9.60 -2.92
N GLN A 292 11.67 -10.12 -1.93
CA GLN A 292 12.57 -11.28 -2.08
C GLN A 292 13.74 -11.04 -3.06
N ARG A 293 14.12 -9.78 -3.28
CA ARG A 293 15.21 -9.34 -4.15
C ARG A 293 16.47 -8.94 -3.36
N TRP A 294 16.78 -9.66 -2.28
CA TRP A 294 17.93 -9.33 -1.42
C TRP A 294 19.28 -9.55 -2.11
N ASP A 295 19.35 -10.41 -3.09
CA ASP A 295 20.48 -10.65 -3.97
C ASP A 295 21.00 -9.36 -4.63
N LYS A 296 20.13 -8.44 -5.02
CA LYS A 296 20.52 -7.10 -5.53
C LYS A 296 21.30 -6.29 -4.49
N VAL A 297 20.88 -6.29 -3.24
CA VAL A 297 21.61 -5.61 -2.17
C VAL A 297 22.96 -6.25 -1.96
N VAL A 298 23.04 -7.59 -1.98
CA VAL A 298 24.31 -8.34 -1.88
C VAL A 298 25.24 -8.01 -3.05
N GLU A 299 24.72 -7.89 -4.26
CA GLU A 299 25.49 -7.53 -5.45
C GLU A 299 26.12 -6.15 -5.31
N LEU A 300 25.34 -5.15 -4.88
CA LEU A 300 25.82 -3.80 -4.59
C LEU A 300 26.96 -3.82 -3.55
N THR A 301 26.88 -4.64 -2.51
CA THR A 301 27.96 -4.75 -1.52
C THR A 301 29.24 -5.36 -2.10
N LYS A 302 29.17 -6.10 -3.22
CA LYS A 302 30.35 -6.65 -3.92
C LYS A 302 31.03 -5.61 -4.81
N THR A 303 30.28 -4.75 -5.42
CA THR A 303 30.76 -3.76 -6.44
C THR A 303 31.13 -2.42 -5.83
N LYS A 304 30.40 -1.97 -4.81
CA LYS A 304 30.57 -0.67 -4.16
C LYS A 304 30.79 -0.84 -2.66
N ILE A 305 31.62 0.00 -2.07
CA ILE A 305 31.90 -0.02 -0.63
C ILE A 305 31.35 1.26 -0.03
N ALA A 306 30.51 1.14 0.99
CA ALA A 306 30.07 2.30 1.77
C ALA A 306 31.29 2.84 2.57
N ALA A 307 31.55 4.12 2.41
CA ALA A 307 32.68 4.82 3.05
C ALA A 307 32.46 4.99 4.56
#